data_a202134d93e4e45f6dd59eabb57f3619
#
_entry.id   a202134d93e4e45f6dd59eabb57f3619
#
_cell.length_a   1.000
_cell.length_b   1.000
_cell.length_c   1.000
_cell.angle_alpha   90.00
_cell.angle_beta   90.00
_cell.angle_gamma   90.00
#
_symmetry.space_group_name_H-M   'P 1'
#
loop_
_entity.id
_entity.type
_entity.pdbx_description
1 polymer ?
#
loop_
_entity_poly.entity_id
_entity_poly.type
_entity_poly.pdbx_seq_one_letter_code
_entity_poly.pdbx_strand_id
1 'polypeptide(L)'
;MDATVKPLYGHQQEAVLGYNPGKPGRPSHVYHCYFVAAIRLVIEVEVQAGNRTASQYAQPGLWSWLEGRPREQWLHLLRGDISWGTERMMQEAEKRGLPYLFKLKKTANVNRQIEKLWGRQDWVSAGAGWHGLNSKLQLTGWSRARRVVILRRRIREPLAVSDQDTNTGQQVFSGMAELKHGRDFYEYSVLVTSLG
;
A
#
# COMPACT_ATOMS: atom_id res chain seq x y z
N MET A 1 0.76 4.33 8.43
CA MET A 1 -0.19 3.27 8.82
C MET A 1 0.31 1.96 8.26
N ASP A 2 0.28 0.91 9.06
CA ASP A 2 0.80 -0.41 8.71
C ASP A 2 -0.04 -1.49 9.39
N ALA A 3 -0.02 -2.70 8.83
CA ALA A 3 -0.73 -3.85 9.39
C ALA A 3 0.23 -5.03 9.55
N THR A 4 0.24 -5.62 10.74
CA THR A 4 1.10 -6.76 11.06
C THR A 4 0.24 -7.96 11.46
N VAL A 5 0.50 -9.11 10.84
CA VAL A 5 -0.18 -10.38 11.18
C VAL A 5 0.63 -11.10 12.25
N LYS A 6 -0.02 -11.48 13.35
CA LYS A 6 0.56 -12.29 14.44
C LYS A 6 -0.09 -13.67 14.48
N PRO A 7 0.64 -14.75 14.16
CA PRO A 7 0.13 -16.11 14.32
C PRO A 7 -0.08 -16.43 15.80
N LEU A 8 -1.15 -17.15 16.09
CA LEU A 8 -1.54 -17.53 17.45
C LEU A 8 -1.40 -19.04 17.65
N TYR A 9 -1.02 -19.43 18.85
CA TYR A 9 -0.74 -20.83 19.21
C TYR A 9 -1.68 -21.37 20.29
N GLY A 10 -2.74 -20.63 20.61
CA GLY A 10 -3.73 -21.02 21.62
C GLY A 10 -5.14 -20.62 21.18
N HIS A 11 -6.09 -20.76 22.10
CA HIS A 11 -7.50 -20.45 21.93
C HIS A 11 -7.83 -19.02 22.35
N GLN A 12 -7.13 -18.03 21.77
CA GLN A 12 -7.43 -16.63 22.04
C GLN A 12 -8.75 -16.22 21.40
N GLN A 13 -9.45 -15.28 22.02
CA GLN A 13 -10.66 -14.69 21.50
C GLN A 13 -10.40 -14.10 20.11
N GLU A 14 -11.31 -14.31 19.16
CA GLU A 14 -11.21 -13.82 17.76
C GLU A 14 -10.00 -14.34 16.98
N ALA A 15 -9.32 -15.37 17.45
CA ALA A 15 -8.30 -16.07 16.69
C ALA A 15 -8.95 -16.85 15.55
N VAL A 16 -8.85 -16.36 14.34
CA VAL A 16 -9.47 -16.98 13.15
C VAL A 16 -8.45 -17.19 12.03
N LEU A 17 -8.76 -18.11 11.14
CA LEU A 17 -8.01 -18.32 9.92
C LEU A 17 -8.17 -17.10 8.99
N GLY A 18 -7.06 -16.59 8.52
CA GLY A 18 -7.02 -15.45 7.60
C GLY A 18 -5.72 -15.42 6.81
N TYR A 19 -5.43 -14.29 6.19
CA TYR A 19 -4.16 -14.10 5.48
C TYR A 19 -3.01 -14.08 6.49
N ASN A 20 -2.19 -15.12 6.47
CA ASN A 20 -1.03 -15.27 7.33
C ASN A 20 0.16 -15.80 6.51
N PRO A 21 0.95 -14.92 5.89
CA PRO A 21 2.04 -15.32 5.00
C PRO A 21 3.17 -16.05 5.73
N GLY A 22 3.39 -15.75 7.01
CA GLY A 22 4.43 -16.39 7.80
C GLY A 22 4.09 -17.82 8.25
N LYS A 23 2.79 -18.12 8.44
CA LYS A 23 2.29 -19.44 8.86
C LYS A 23 0.89 -19.69 8.29
N PRO A 24 0.78 -20.07 7.01
CA PRO A 24 -0.50 -20.37 6.37
C PRO A 24 -1.30 -21.44 7.13
N GLY A 25 -2.62 -21.26 7.17
CA GLY A 25 -3.52 -22.20 7.85
C GLY A 25 -3.53 -22.12 9.37
N ARG A 26 -2.81 -21.15 9.97
CA ARG A 26 -2.85 -20.91 11.41
C ARG A 26 -3.71 -19.71 11.77
N PRO A 27 -4.54 -19.79 12.83
CA PRO A 27 -5.27 -18.64 13.35
C PRO A 27 -4.34 -17.48 13.67
N SER A 28 -4.83 -16.26 13.50
CA SER A 28 -4.03 -15.06 13.70
C SER A 28 -4.88 -13.89 14.16
N HIS A 29 -4.20 -12.87 14.70
CA HIS A 29 -4.72 -11.51 14.81
C HIS A 29 -3.99 -10.58 13.82
N VAL A 30 -4.67 -9.53 13.40
CA VAL A 30 -4.08 -8.43 12.63
C VAL A 30 -4.01 -7.20 13.52
N TYR A 31 -2.81 -6.65 13.63
CA TYR A 31 -2.53 -5.42 14.38
C TYR A 31 -2.43 -4.27 13.39
N HIS A 32 -3.34 -3.32 13.48
CA HIS A 32 -3.32 -2.10 12.68
C HIS A 32 -2.67 -0.99 13.49
N CYS A 33 -1.50 -0.54 13.06
CA CYS A 33 -0.71 0.46 13.77
C CYS A 33 -0.79 1.81 13.06
N TYR A 34 -1.10 2.84 13.82
CA TYR A 34 -1.00 4.24 13.41
C TYR A 34 0.19 4.87 14.10
N PHE A 35 1.07 5.49 13.33
CA PHE A 35 2.27 6.11 13.89
C PHE A 35 2.65 7.41 13.18
N VAL A 36 3.27 8.32 13.93
CA VAL A 36 3.89 9.53 13.42
C VAL A 36 5.31 9.19 12.96
N ALA A 37 5.51 9.10 11.66
CA ALA A 37 6.75 8.61 11.08
C ALA A 37 7.98 9.49 11.45
N ALA A 38 7.80 10.81 11.51
CA ALA A 38 8.87 11.75 11.79
C ALA A 38 9.51 11.55 13.18
N ILE A 39 8.73 11.16 14.17
CA ILE A 39 9.20 10.96 15.55
C ILE A 39 9.12 9.50 15.99
N ARG A 40 8.74 8.58 15.08
CA ARG A 40 8.60 7.13 15.35
C ARG A 40 7.68 6.81 16.53
N LEU A 41 6.65 7.63 16.74
CA LEU A 41 5.68 7.45 17.83
C LEU A 41 4.48 6.67 17.33
N VAL A 42 4.16 5.55 17.98
CA VAL A 42 2.89 4.84 17.79
C VAL A 42 1.79 5.62 18.52
N ILE A 43 0.74 5.97 17.79
CA ILE A 43 -0.39 6.75 18.32
C ILE A 43 -1.51 5.82 18.79
N GLU A 44 -1.75 4.77 18.03
CA GLU A 44 -2.86 3.84 18.28
C GLU A 44 -2.54 2.47 17.69
N VAL A 45 -3.01 1.43 18.31
CA VAL A 45 -2.95 0.05 17.82
C VAL A 45 -4.32 -0.59 17.95
N GLU A 46 -4.91 -0.99 16.86
CA GLU A 46 -6.13 -1.78 16.85
C GLU A 46 -5.80 -3.25 16.60
N VAL A 47 -6.35 -4.13 17.44
CA VAL A 47 -6.26 -5.58 17.24
C VAL A 47 -7.55 -6.08 16.65
N GLN A 48 -7.44 -6.80 15.53
CA GLN A 48 -8.58 -7.36 14.80
C GLN A 48 -8.39 -8.85 14.55
N ALA A 49 -9.51 -9.54 14.30
CA ALA A 49 -9.48 -10.94 13.90
C ALA A 49 -8.64 -11.15 12.63
N GLY A 50 -7.96 -12.28 12.50
CA GLY A 50 -7.00 -12.56 11.43
C GLY A 50 -7.53 -12.49 9.99
N ASN A 51 -8.85 -12.52 9.81
CA ASN A 51 -9.51 -12.38 8.51
C ASN A 51 -9.94 -10.93 8.17
N ARG A 52 -9.57 -9.95 9.01
CA ARG A 52 -9.94 -8.54 8.84
C ARG A 52 -8.86 -7.79 8.04
N THR A 53 -9.29 -7.03 7.03
CA THR A 53 -8.38 -6.23 6.21
C THR A 53 -8.26 -4.79 6.76
N ALA A 54 -7.08 -4.19 6.63
CA ALA A 54 -6.82 -2.84 7.11
C ALA A 54 -7.83 -1.81 6.54
N SER A 55 -8.09 -1.85 5.24
CA SER A 55 -8.96 -0.88 4.57
C SER A 55 -10.43 -0.96 4.99
N GLN A 56 -10.90 -2.10 5.47
CA GLN A 56 -12.29 -2.28 5.87
C GLN A 56 -12.51 -2.04 7.37
N TYR A 57 -11.55 -2.42 8.19
CA TYR A 57 -11.76 -2.54 9.64
C TYR A 57 -10.97 -1.54 10.47
N ALA A 58 -9.81 -1.09 10.00
CA ALA A 58 -9.02 -0.09 10.71
C ALA A 58 -9.46 1.36 10.41
N GLN A 59 -10.12 1.62 9.28
CA GLN A 59 -10.55 2.99 8.93
C GLN A 59 -11.43 3.67 9.99
N PRO A 60 -12.46 3.01 10.56
CA PRO A 60 -13.30 3.67 11.57
C PRO A 60 -12.50 4.19 12.75
N GLY A 61 -11.54 3.43 13.25
CA GLY A 61 -10.68 3.83 14.37
C GLY A 61 -9.81 5.03 14.03
N LEU A 62 -9.17 5.04 12.85
CA LEU A 62 -8.38 6.18 12.40
C LEU A 62 -9.20 7.48 12.34
N TRP A 63 -10.39 7.43 11.75
CA TRP A 63 -11.23 8.62 11.63
C TRP A 63 -11.75 9.09 12.98
N SER A 64 -12.22 8.17 13.83
CA SER A 64 -12.65 8.48 15.18
C SER A 64 -11.51 9.12 16.00
N TRP A 65 -10.30 8.60 15.88
CA TRP A 65 -9.13 9.15 16.55
C TRP A 65 -8.80 10.58 16.09
N LEU A 66 -8.90 10.88 14.80
CA LEU A 66 -8.67 12.21 14.25
C LEU A 66 -9.80 13.17 14.66
N GLU A 67 -11.06 12.76 14.48
CA GLU A 67 -12.24 13.59 14.74
C GLU A 67 -12.42 13.92 16.24
N GLY A 68 -11.86 13.11 17.11
CA GLY A 68 -11.80 13.41 18.55
C GLY A 68 -10.80 14.52 18.93
N ARG A 69 -10.14 15.17 17.96
CA ARG A 69 -9.12 16.21 18.18
C ARG A 69 -9.41 17.48 17.40
N PRO A 70 -9.00 18.64 17.92
CA PRO A 70 -9.04 19.89 17.17
C PRO A 70 -8.28 19.77 15.84
N ARG A 71 -8.75 20.45 14.81
CA ARG A 71 -8.19 20.37 13.44
C ARG A 71 -6.70 20.71 13.37
N GLU A 72 -6.24 21.60 14.21
CA GLU A 72 -4.85 22.05 14.30
C GLU A 72 -3.90 20.94 14.77
N GLN A 73 -4.45 19.91 15.41
CA GLN A 73 -3.69 18.72 15.86
C GLN A 73 -3.74 17.57 14.86
N TRP A 74 -4.41 17.75 13.72
CA TRP A 74 -4.49 16.70 12.73
C TRP A 74 -3.16 16.50 12.01
N LEU A 75 -3.02 15.32 11.46
CA LEU A 75 -1.87 14.97 10.62
C LEU A 75 -1.90 15.79 9.32
N HIS A 76 -0.73 16.20 8.85
CA HIS A 76 -0.61 16.91 7.58
C HIS A 76 -0.67 15.99 6.36
N LEU A 77 -0.39 14.71 6.53
CA LEU A 77 -0.33 13.73 5.45
C LEU A 77 -0.59 12.31 5.98
N LEU A 78 -1.50 11.60 5.34
CA LEU A 78 -1.67 10.17 5.53
C LEU A 78 -0.75 9.39 4.58
N ARG A 79 -0.01 8.43 5.12
CA ARG A 79 0.76 7.49 4.34
C ARG A 79 0.34 6.06 4.67
N GLY A 80 0.24 5.24 3.65
CA GLY A 80 -0.09 3.83 3.83
C GLY A 80 0.44 2.95 2.70
N ASP A 81 0.53 1.67 2.97
CA ASP A 81 0.90 0.66 2.01
C ASP A 81 -0.25 0.33 1.01
N ILE A 82 -0.12 -0.77 0.30
CA ILE A 82 -1.10 -1.25 -0.69
C ILE A 82 -2.49 -1.47 -0.08
N SER A 83 -2.58 -1.86 1.17
CA SER A 83 -3.84 -2.14 1.86
C SER A 83 -4.70 -0.88 2.06
N TRP A 84 -4.07 0.29 2.05
CA TRP A 84 -4.72 1.59 2.25
C TRP A 84 -5.06 2.33 0.95
N GLY A 85 -4.48 1.92 -0.17
CA GLY A 85 -4.71 2.52 -1.49
C GLY A 85 -6.07 2.17 -2.11
N THR A 86 -7.15 2.28 -1.36
CA THR A 86 -8.52 1.94 -1.78
C THR A 86 -9.33 3.19 -2.06
N GLU A 87 -10.35 3.07 -2.95
CA GLU A 87 -11.26 4.17 -3.27
C GLU A 87 -11.91 4.77 -2.03
N ARG A 88 -12.42 3.91 -1.14
CA ARG A 88 -13.07 4.34 0.10
C ARG A 88 -12.13 5.18 0.96
N MET A 89 -10.88 4.74 1.13
CA MET A 89 -9.90 5.47 1.94
C MET A 89 -9.56 6.82 1.35
N MET A 90 -9.38 6.89 0.03
CA MET A 90 -9.12 8.13 -0.68
C MET A 90 -10.28 9.12 -0.57
N GLN A 91 -11.52 8.65 -0.78
CA GLN A 91 -12.72 9.48 -0.63
C GLN A 91 -12.89 10.02 0.79
N GLU A 92 -12.68 9.19 1.80
CA GLU A 92 -12.80 9.62 3.20
C GLU A 92 -11.71 10.65 3.58
N ALA A 93 -10.49 10.50 3.07
CA ALA A 93 -9.44 11.49 3.24
C ALA A 93 -9.78 12.80 2.50
N GLU A 94 -10.28 12.70 1.27
CA GLU A 94 -10.69 13.84 0.43
C GLU A 94 -11.84 14.64 1.07
N LYS A 95 -12.87 13.97 1.58
CA LYS A 95 -13.98 14.59 2.32
C LYS A 95 -13.50 15.42 3.52
N ARG A 96 -12.45 14.96 4.17
CA ARG A 96 -11.85 15.61 5.34
C ARG A 96 -10.76 16.62 5.00
N GLY A 97 -10.47 16.82 3.71
CA GLY A 97 -9.38 17.70 3.26
C GLY A 97 -8.01 17.26 3.80
N LEU A 98 -7.82 15.96 4.01
CA LEU A 98 -6.58 15.40 4.54
C LEU A 98 -5.74 14.84 3.38
N PRO A 99 -4.56 15.40 3.11
CA PRO A 99 -3.67 14.91 2.07
C PRO A 99 -3.25 13.47 2.31
N TYR A 100 -3.07 12.72 1.22
CA TYR A 100 -2.64 11.32 1.30
C TYR A 100 -1.59 10.94 0.27
N LEU A 101 -0.86 9.87 0.59
CA LEU A 101 0.09 9.18 -0.29
C LEU A 101 -0.01 7.68 -0.01
N PHE A 102 -0.63 6.93 -0.91
CA PHE A 102 -0.81 5.49 -0.76
C PHE A 102 -0.15 4.72 -1.89
N LYS A 103 0.43 3.57 -1.56
CA LYS A 103 0.95 2.65 -2.56
C LYS A 103 -0.21 1.90 -3.23
N LEU A 104 -0.20 1.79 -4.55
CA LEU A 104 -1.19 1.02 -5.30
C LEU A 104 -0.73 -0.42 -5.53
N LYS A 105 -1.70 -1.34 -5.50
CA LYS A 105 -1.49 -2.70 -5.96
C LYS A 105 -1.27 -2.69 -7.48
N LYS A 106 -0.27 -3.40 -7.95
CA LYS A 106 0.00 -3.56 -9.39
C LYS A 106 -1.01 -4.52 -10.03
N THR A 107 -2.13 -3.98 -10.42
CA THR A 107 -3.14 -4.68 -11.22
C THR A 107 -2.81 -4.58 -12.71
N ALA A 108 -3.47 -5.36 -13.56
CA ALA A 108 -3.30 -5.28 -15.01
C ALA A 108 -3.49 -3.86 -15.55
N ASN A 109 -4.42 -3.09 -15.00
CA ASN A 109 -4.65 -1.70 -15.41
C ASN A 109 -3.50 -0.77 -15.00
N VAL A 110 -2.93 -0.97 -13.81
CA VAL A 110 -1.74 -0.24 -13.35
C VAL A 110 -0.53 -0.59 -14.21
N ASN A 111 -0.32 -1.87 -14.54
CA ASN A 111 0.77 -2.30 -15.41
C ASN A 111 0.65 -1.71 -16.81
N ARG A 112 -0.55 -1.72 -17.41
CA ARG A 112 -0.80 -1.04 -18.68
C ARG A 112 -0.46 0.45 -18.65
N GLN A 113 -0.70 1.13 -17.55
CA GLN A 113 -0.31 2.53 -17.40
C GLN A 113 1.21 2.70 -17.35
N ILE A 114 1.91 1.81 -16.65
CA ILE A 114 3.38 1.78 -16.65
C ILE A 114 3.90 1.59 -18.07
N GLU A 115 3.38 0.60 -18.80
CA GLU A 115 3.77 0.29 -20.18
C GLU A 115 3.60 1.47 -21.14
N LYS A 116 2.48 2.19 -21.04
CA LYS A 116 2.24 3.39 -21.85
C LYS A 116 3.27 4.50 -21.63
N LEU A 117 3.91 4.50 -20.49
CA LEU A 117 4.83 5.57 -20.08
C LEU A 117 6.31 5.19 -20.20
N TRP A 118 6.62 3.96 -20.61
CA TRP A 118 8.01 3.49 -20.70
C TRP A 118 8.92 4.38 -21.55
N GLY A 119 8.44 4.80 -22.71
CA GLY A 119 9.19 5.60 -23.68
C GLY A 119 9.34 7.08 -23.30
N ARG A 120 8.73 7.53 -22.23
CA ARG A 120 8.84 8.91 -21.77
C ARG A 120 10.28 9.24 -21.36
N GLN A 121 10.69 10.48 -21.64
CA GLN A 121 12.05 10.97 -21.32
C GLN A 121 12.09 11.91 -20.09
N ASP A 122 10.93 12.32 -19.61
CA ASP A 122 10.74 13.30 -18.53
C ASP A 122 10.71 12.66 -17.12
N TRP A 123 11.43 11.57 -16.95
CA TRP A 123 11.65 10.95 -15.64
C TRP A 123 12.58 11.82 -14.80
N VAL A 124 12.13 12.19 -13.61
CA VAL A 124 12.85 13.02 -12.67
C VAL A 124 13.47 12.17 -11.56
N SER A 125 14.71 12.45 -11.18
CA SER A 125 15.35 11.75 -10.06
C SER A 125 14.56 11.94 -8.77
N ALA A 126 14.27 10.82 -8.09
CA ALA A 126 13.56 10.77 -6.81
C ALA A 126 14.46 10.30 -5.65
N GLY A 127 15.77 10.27 -5.86
CA GLY A 127 16.75 9.81 -4.87
C GLY A 127 16.93 8.29 -4.83
N ALA A 128 18.02 7.83 -4.23
CA ALA A 128 18.34 6.41 -4.03
C ALA A 128 18.23 5.54 -5.30
N GLY A 129 18.54 6.10 -6.48
CA GLY A 129 18.45 5.42 -7.77
C GLY A 129 17.04 5.31 -8.34
N TRP A 130 16.04 5.87 -7.67
CA TRP A 130 14.69 5.96 -8.18
C TRP A 130 14.49 7.17 -9.09
N HIS A 131 13.64 7.00 -10.08
CA HIS A 131 13.14 8.05 -10.95
C HIS A 131 11.62 8.06 -10.90
N GLY A 132 11.03 9.23 -10.83
CA GLY A 132 9.60 9.45 -10.73
C GLY A 132 9.02 10.08 -11.99
N LEU A 133 7.81 9.69 -12.32
CA LEU A 133 7.02 10.29 -13.39
C LEU A 133 5.59 10.57 -12.90
N ASN A 134 5.14 11.81 -13.08
CA ASN A 134 3.75 12.17 -12.78
C ASN A 134 2.81 11.68 -13.88
N SER A 135 1.65 11.18 -13.47
CA SER A 135 0.58 10.76 -14.38
C SER A 135 -0.79 10.91 -13.71
N LYS A 136 -1.83 10.64 -14.48
CA LYS A 136 -3.20 10.49 -14.00
C LYS A 136 -3.70 9.09 -14.30
N LEU A 137 -4.43 8.51 -13.37
CA LEU A 137 -4.99 7.17 -13.51
C LEU A 137 -6.41 7.15 -12.96
N GLN A 138 -7.30 6.46 -13.66
CA GLN A 138 -8.61 6.10 -13.16
C GLN A 138 -8.75 4.59 -13.27
N LEU A 139 -8.86 3.90 -12.14
CA LEU A 139 -9.10 2.47 -12.10
C LEU A 139 -10.61 2.19 -12.10
N THR A 140 -10.99 0.99 -12.51
CA THR A 140 -12.35 0.49 -12.34
C THR A 140 -12.75 0.56 -10.87
N GLY A 141 -13.90 1.14 -10.57
CA GLY A 141 -14.36 1.38 -9.20
C GLY A 141 -13.89 2.70 -8.60
N TRP A 142 -13.07 3.49 -9.29
CA TRP A 142 -12.75 4.85 -8.86
C TRP A 142 -13.75 5.86 -9.42
N SER A 143 -14.24 6.73 -8.56
CA SER A 143 -15.22 7.78 -8.91
C SER A 143 -14.63 8.84 -9.85
N ARG A 144 -13.31 9.01 -9.83
CA ARG A 144 -12.59 10.00 -10.63
C ARG A 144 -11.14 9.59 -10.91
N ALA A 145 -10.54 10.22 -11.91
CA ALA A 145 -9.10 10.14 -12.13
C ALA A 145 -8.35 10.85 -10.99
N ARG A 146 -7.26 10.22 -10.52
CA ARG A 146 -6.38 10.79 -9.49
C ARG A 146 -4.95 10.88 -9.98
N ARG A 147 -4.21 11.80 -9.38
CA ARG A 147 -2.77 11.90 -9.61
C ARG A 147 -2.09 10.64 -9.09
N VAL A 148 -1.20 10.10 -9.92
CA VAL A 148 -0.30 9.03 -9.53
C VAL A 148 1.14 9.40 -9.83
N VAL A 149 2.05 8.94 -9.00
CA VAL A 149 3.48 9.01 -9.25
C VAL A 149 3.96 7.58 -9.51
N ILE A 150 4.49 7.36 -10.69
CA ILE A 150 5.12 6.10 -11.06
C ILE A 150 6.60 6.24 -10.76
N LEU A 151 7.11 5.36 -9.92
CA LEU A 151 8.53 5.28 -9.59
C LEU A 151 9.14 4.10 -10.31
N ARG A 152 10.34 4.26 -10.85
CA ARG A 152 11.15 3.17 -11.40
C ARG A 152 12.57 3.22 -10.87
N ARG A 153 13.17 2.04 -10.69
CA ARG A 153 14.59 1.89 -10.38
C ARG A 153 15.17 0.79 -11.26
N ARG A 154 16.33 1.04 -11.86
CA ARG A 154 17.04 0.02 -12.62
C ARG A 154 17.60 -1.03 -11.67
N ILE A 155 17.42 -2.30 -12.02
CA ILE A 155 17.98 -3.45 -11.32
C ILE A 155 18.98 -4.17 -12.24
N ARG A 156 20.00 -4.77 -11.64
CA ARG A 156 21.08 -5.43 -12.41
C ARG A 156 20.63 -6.77 -12.96
N GLU A 157 19.84 -7.50 -12.19
CA GLU A 157 19.33 -8.83 -12.53
C GLU A 157 17.86 -8.94 -12.14
N PRO A 158 17.04 -9.73 -12.87
CA PRO A 158 15.71 -10.06 -12.44
C PRO A 158 15.77 -10.68 -11.04
N LEU A 159 14.89 -10.25 -10.14
CA LEU A 159 14.75 -10.92 -8.85
C LEU A 159 14.28 -12.35 -9.13
N ALA A 160 15.09 -13.34 -8.76
CA ALA A 160 14.71 -14.74 -8.87
C ALA A 160 13.44 -14.96 -8.05
N VAL A 161 12.30 -15.09 -8.73
CA VAL A 161 11.09 -15.63 -8.12
C VAL A 161 11.38 -17.11 -7.98
N SER A 162 11.59 -17.60 -6.76
CA SER A 162 11.73 -19.05 -6.56
C SER A 162 10.40 -19.70 -6.91
N ASP A 163 10.39 -20.59 -7.90
CA ASP A 163 9.21 -21.36 -8.32
C ASP A 163 8.64 -22.25 -7.19
N GLN A 164 9.30 -22.33 -6.05
CA GLN A 164 8.83 -23.05 -4.87
C GLN A 164 7.64 -22.38 -4.16
N ASP A 165 7.36 -21.10 -4.43
CA ASP A 165 6.26 -20.37 -3.80
C ASP A 165 4.92 -20.49 -4.55
N THR A 166 4.87 -21.16 -5.70
CA THR A 166 3.66 -21.30 -6.51
C THR A 166 2.66 -22.31 -5.96
N ASN A 167 3.06 -23.16 -5.01
CA ASN A 167 2.21 -24.24 -4.48
C ASN A 167 1.51 -23.93 -3.15
N THR A 168 1.73 -22.79 -2.57
CA THR A 168 1.15 -22.40 -1.28
C THR A 168 0.35 -21.13 -1.42
N GLY A 169 -0.63 -20.92 -2.20
CA GLY A 169 -1.58 -19.80 -2.14
C GLY A 169 -1.06 -18.43 -1.60
N GLN A 170 0.22 -18.35 -1.33
CA GLN A 170 0.95 -17.17 -0.93
C GLN A 170 1.08 -16.27 -2.16
N GLN A 171 0.24 -15.26 -2.21
CA GLN A 171 0.64 -14.07 -2.96
C GLN A 171 1.92 -13.56 -2.27
N VAL A 172 3.07 -14.04 -2.74
CA VAL A 172 4.35 -13.36 -2.53
C VAL A 172 4.06 -11.88 -2.70
N PHE A 173 4.59 -11.06 -1.83
CA PHE A 173 4.50 -9.61 -1.91
C PHE A 173 5.00 -9.16 -3.30
N SER A 174 4.18 -9.35 -4.31
CA SER A 174 4.38 -8.93 -5.69
C SER A 174 4.23 -7.40 -5.79
N GLY A 175 4.86 -6.72 -4.85
CA GLY A 175 5.00 -5.27 -4.89
C GLY A 175 6.01 -4.80 -5.94
N MET A 176 6.78 -5.72 -6.50
CA MET A 176 7.82 -5.48 -7.48
C MET A 176 7.57 -6.32 -8.73
N ALA A 177 6.63 -5.92 -9.61
CA ALA A 177 6.61 -6.48 -10.93
C ALA A 177 7.79 -5.89 -11.71
N GLU A 178 8.67 -6.75 -12.14
CA GLU A 178 9.76 -6.41 -13.03
C GLU A 178 9.23 -6.35 -14.46
N LEU A 179 9.48 -5.24 -15.13
CA LEU A 179 9.16 -5.11 -16.53
C LEU A 179 10.46 -4.87 -17.30
N LYS A 180 10.71 -5.73 -18.27
CA LYS A 180 11.87 -5.60 -19.16
C LYS A 180 11.60 -4.51 -20.16
N HIS A 181 12.48 -3.53 -20.25
CA HIS A 181 12.48 -2.53 -21.29
C HIS A 181 13.81 -2.57 -22.04
N GLY A 182 13.79 -3.15 -23.23
CA GLY A 182 15.01 -3.40 -24.01
C GLY A 182 15.95 -4.38 -23.31
N ARG A 183 17.19 -3.95 -23.00
CA ARG A 183 18.20 -4.73 -22.25
C ARG A 183 18.18 -4.48 -20.76
N ASP A 184 17.36 -3.54 -20.30
CA ASP A 184 17.32 -3.10 -18.91
C ASP A 184 16.12 -3.68 -18.17
N PHE A 185 16.34 -4.04 -16.93
CA PHE A 185 15.27 -4.44 -16.01
C PHE A 185 14.98 -3.31 -15.04
N TYR A 186 13.71 -3.07 -14.79
CA TYR A 186 13.25 -2.06 -13.85
C TYR A 186 12.25 -2.65 -12.87
N GLU A 187 12.44 -2.30 -11.61
CA GLU A 187 11.36 -2.42 -10.64
C GLU A 187 10.51 -1.14 -10.64
N TYR A 188 9.21 -1.31 -10.42
CA TYR A 188 8.25 -0.20 -10.42
C TYR A 188 7.47 -0.15 -9.12
N SER A 189 7.13 1.04 -8.68
CA SER A 189 6.17 1.30 -7.61
C SER A 189 5.23 2.41 -8.06
N VAL A 190 3.95 2.30 -7.76
CA VAL A 190 2.96 3.33 -8.11
C VAL A 190 2.33 3.85 -6.84
N LEU A 191 2.35 5.15 -6.68
CA LEU A 191 1.78 5.87 -5.56
C LEU A 191 0.60 6.71 -6.06
N VAL A 192 -0.53 6.67 -5.37
CA VAL A 192 -1.65 7.60 -5.58
C VAL A 192 -1.61 8.69 -4.53
N THR A 193 -1.89 9.92 -4.91
CA THR A 193 -1.79 11.06 -4.00
C THR A 193 -2.78 12.17 -4.34
N SER A 194 -3.17 12.92 -3.31
CA SER A 194 -3.90 14.18 -3.43
C SER A 194 -2.99 15.42 -3.39
N LEU A 195 -1.68 15.23 -3.16
CA LEU A 195 -0.73 16.34 -3.21
C LEU A 195 -0.62 16.91 -4.63
N GLY A 196 -0.50 18.22 -4.76
CA GLY A 196 -0.32 18.96 -6.01
C GLY A 196 1.08 18.79 -6.61
#